data_73aac996c8a987a82d70a2bc2a974ee6
#
_entry.id   73aac996c8a987a82d70a2bc2a974ee6
#
_cell.length_a   1.000
_cell.length_b   1.000
_cell.length_c   1.000
_cell.angle_alpha   90.00
_cell.angle_beta   90.00
_cell.angle_gamma   90.00
#
_symmetry.space_group_name_H-M   'P 1'
#
loop_
_entity.id
_entity.type
_entity.pdbx_description
1 polymer ?
#
loop_
_entity_poly.entity_id
_entity_poly.type
_entity_poly.pdbx_seq_one_letter_code
_entity_poly.pdbx_strand_id
1 'polypeptide(L)'
;MKIAPELYDFSQAFFTSYEQEGRLVSFFGDGHPYYAGSVVKAMASAKNGYQKIADLFQEDIKKAEQEDYVPDRSELESFFERLDHEFKPTVVHVEKLTPTITEIIVHAPAAARNFRPGEFYRMQNYDTDPIIIDGKPMSMEALAMTGAWTNEEKGLLSMIVLEIGASSRLVQYVKPGQKLVVMGPTGAPTEIPFGETVLLAGGGLGNAVLFSISKALKKQGCNVMYFAGYKQGEDVFKMDEIESSTDKIVWCTDTGAEIQPRRSQDVHFRGNIIQAMLAYAEGRAGEQIIPMKSVSRIIAIGSDGMMNAVKEARRTLLYPYLGEHIAIGSINSPMQCMMKEICAQCLQKHVDPETGKEITPVFSCFNQDQELDRVDFAHLKSRLRQNSVLEKLGNSWLTHLLSYSQA
;
A
#
# COMPACT_ATOMS: atom_id res chain seq x y z
N MET A 1 8.83 10.25 -36.29
CA MET A 1 9.13 11.05 -35.10
C MET A 1 9.70 12.37 -35.55
N LYS A 2 8.91 13.46 -35.48
CA LYS A 2 9.40 14.81 -35.79
C LYS A 2 10.00 15.36 -34.50
N ILE A 3 11.25 15.83 -34.59
CA ILE A 3 11.90 16.53 -33.48
C ILE A 3 11.35 17.95 -33.48
N ALA A 4 10.74 18.39 -32.37
CA ALA A 4 10.32 19.77 -32.24
C ALA A 4 11.54 20.68 -32.27
N PRO A 5 11.55 21.75 -33.09
CA PRO A 5 12.71 22.66 -33.22
C PRO A 5 13.14 23.25 -31.86
N GLU A 6 12.23 23.41 -30.96
CA GLU A 6 12.43 23.98 -29.60
C GLU A 6 13.30 23.12 -28.67
N LEU A 7 13.52 21.84 -28.99
CA LEU A 7 14.36 20.95 -28.17
C LEU A 7 15.84 21.34 -28.15
N TYR A 8 16.28 22.19 -29.10
CA TYR A 8 17.65 22.70 -29.14
C TYR A 8 17.87 23.90 -28.21
N ASP A 9 16.80 24.60 -27.82
CA ASP A 9 16.83 25.63 -26.80
C ASP A 9 16.01 25.18 -25.60
N PHE A 10 16.69 24.59 -24.61
CA PHE A 10 16.05 24.07 -23.42
C PHE A 10 15.25 25.11 -22.63
N SER A 11 15.52 26.40 -22.78
CA SER A 11 14.76 27.46 -22.12
C SER A 11 13.36 27.66 -22.71
N GLN A 12 13.16 27.20 -23.96
CA GLN A 12 11.91 27.34 -24.70
C GLN A 12 11.28 26.01 -25.11
N ALA A 13 11.92 24.90 -24.81
CA ALA A 13 11.49 23.55 -25.18
C ALA A 13 10.34 23.03 -24.35
N PHE A 14 9.16 23.59 -24.51
CA PHE A 14 7.95 23.17 -23.76
C PHE A 14 7.24 21.95 -24.37
N PHE A 15 7.62 21.50 -25.55
CA PHE A 15 7.04 20.33 -26.19
C PHE A 15 8.06 19.22 -26.35
N THR A 16 7.60 17.97 -26.30
CA THR A 16 8.43 16.80 -26.62
C THR A 16 8.70 16.73 -28.12
N SER A 17 9.69 15.89 -28.52
CA SER A 17 9.85 15.43 -29.88
C SER A 17 8.77 14.45 -30.35
N TYR A 18 7.86 14.07 -29.49
CA TYR A 18 6.82 13.07 -29.74
C TYR A 18 5.54 13.76 -30.18
N GLU A 19 5.07 13.41 -31.37
CA GLU A 19 3.76 13.79 -31.91
C GLU A 19 3.08 12.52 -32.42
N GLN A 20 1.85 12.29 -32.02
CA GLN A 20 1.01 11.22 -32.53
C GLN A 20 -0.40 11.75 -32.77
N GLU A 21 -0.88 11.63 -34.02
CA GLU A 21 -2.25 12.05 -34.41
C GLU A 21 -2.56 13.52 -34.04
N GLY A 22 -1.59 14.42 -34.22
CA GLY A 22 -1.72 15.83 -33.85
C GLY A 22 -1.70 16.12 -32.36
N ARG A 23 -1.46 15.11 -31.52
CA ARG A 23 -1.33 15.30 -30.08
C ARG A 23 0.11 15.60 -29.70
N LEU A 24 0.30 16.64 -28.92
CA LEU A 24 1.59 17.06 -28.41
C LEU A 24 1.64 16.84 -26.90
N VAL A 25 2.84 16.54 -26.38
CA VAL A 25 3.11 16.49 -24.94
C VAL A 25 3.94 17.70 -24.56
N SER A 26 3.49 18.47 -23.57
CA SER A 26 4.21 19.63 -23.05
C SER A 26 4.81 19.36 -21.68
N PHE A 27 5.96 19.99 -21.40
CA PHE A 27 6.65 19.89 -20.11
C PHE A 27 6.62 21.22 -19.37
N PHE A 28 6.31 21.14 -18.08
CA PHE A 28 6.29 22.27 -17.15
C PHE A 28 6.84 21.83 -15.80
N GLY A 29 7.13 22.80 -14.96
CA GLY A 29 7.63 22.53 -13.61
C GLY A 29 8.94 21.77 -13.61
N ASP A 30 9.08 20.85 -12.67
CA ASP A 30 10.27 19.99 -12.56
C ASP A 30 10.40 18.96 -13.69
N GLY A 31 9.33 18.73 -14.45
CA GLY A 31 9.39 17.92 -15.65
C GLY A 31 10.10 18.60 -16.82
N HIS A 32 10.31 19.92 -16.77
CA HIS A 32 11.02 20.67 -17.79
C HIS A 32 12.52 20.74 -17.47
N PRO A 33 13.43 20.30 -18.36
CA PRO A 33 14.87 20.17 -18.04
C PRO A 33 15.53 21.48 -17.58
N TYR A 34 15.11 22.62 -18.12
CA TYR A 34 15.67 23.94 -17.77
C TYR A 34 15.15 24.48 -16.43
N TYR A 35 13.89 24.15 -16.06
CA TYR A 35 13.21 24.70 -14.88
C TYR A 35 13.23 23.75 -13.68
N ALA A 36 13.80 22.57 -13.81
CA ALA A 36 13.91 21.59 -12.73
C ALA A 36 14.74 22.08 -11.54
N GLY A 37 14.48 21.54 -10.36
CA GLY A 37 15.30 21.70 -9.15
C GLY A 37 15.00 22.93 -8.30
N SER A 38 13.94 23.70 -8.57
CA SER A 38 13.52 24.82 -7.72
C SER A 38 12.05 25.17 -7.95
N VAL A 39 11.30 25.36 -6.86
CA VAL A 39 9.88 25.75 -6.92
C VAL A 39 9.67 27.06 -7.72
N VAL A 40 10.56 28.04 -7.52
CA VAL A 40 10.48 29.32 -8.24
C VAL A 40 10.69 29.14 -9.74
N LYS A 41 11.64 28.29 -10.13
CA LYS A 41 11.84 27.92 -11.53
C LYS A 41 10.64 27.15 -12.09
N ALA A 42 10.11 26.19 -11.34
CA ALA A 42 8.95 25.42 -11.73
C ALA A 42 7.73 26.33 -12.01
N MET A 43 7.49 27.31 -11.14
CA MET A 43 6.43 28.31 -11.34
C MET A 43 6.72 29.21 -12.56
N ALA A 44 7.98 29.61 -12.76
CA ALA A 44 8.39 30.42 -13.93
C ALA A 44 8.15 29.68 -15.24
N SER A 45 8.25 28.36 -15.28
CA SER A 45 7.99 27.57 -16.48
C SER A 45 6.56 27.75 -16.99
N ALA A 46 5.57 27.78 -16.11
CA ALA A 46 4.19 28.01 -16.48
C ALA A 46 4.00 29.40 -17.10
N LYS A 47 4.61 30.45 -16.47
CA LYS A 47 4.57 31.81 -16.98
C LYS A 47 5.25 31.96 -18.36
N ASN A 48 6.35 31.27 -18.58
CA ASN A 48 7.11 31.39 -19.81
C ASN A 48 6.56 30.52 -20.95
N GLY A 49 5.87 29.42 -20.61
CA GLY A 49 5.44 28.41 -21.57
C GLY A 49 3.97 28.46 -21.99
N TYR A 50 3.09 29.15 -21.24
CA TYR A 50 1.65 29.13 -21.54
C TYR A 50 1.34 29.69 -22.95
N GLN A 51 2.09 30.67 -23.39
CA GLN A 51 1.89 31.26 -24.71
C GLN A 51 2.14 30.25 -25.83
N LYS A 52 3.13 29.36 -25.68
CA LYS A 52 3.39 28.29 -26.64
C LYS A 52 2.22 27.34 -26.81
N ILE A 53 1.46 27.09 -25.73
CA ILE A 53 0.24 26.32 -25.82
C ILE A 53 -0.89 27.15 -26.45
N ALA A 54 -1.04 28.41 -26.03
CA ALA A 54 -2.05 29.31 -26.62
C ALA A 54 -1.88 29.50 -28.13
N ASP A 55 -0.63 29.52 -28.60
CA ASP A 55 -0.34 29.64 -30.04
C ASP A 55 -0.88 28.45 -30.86
N LEU A 56 -0.97 27.27 -30.29
CA LEU A 56 -1.57 26.08 -30.94
C LEU A 56 -3.09 26.25 -31.17
N PHE A 57 -3.76 27.02 -30.34
CA PHE A 57 -5.20 27.22 -30.35
C PHE A 57 -5.64 28.59 -30.89
N GLN A 58 -4.73 29.31 -31.54
CA GLN A 58 -5.01 30.67 -32.05
C GLN A 58 -6.24 30.73 -32.99
N GLU A 59 -6.43 29.72 -33.83
CA GLU A 59 -7.59 29.68 -34.73
C GLU A 59 -8.89 29.42 -33.96
N ASP A 60 -8.84 28.58 -32.93
CA ASP A 60 -9.99 28.27 -32.09
C ASP A 60 -10.34 29.48 -31.20
N ILE A 61 -9.33 30.18 -30.67
CA ILE A 61 -9.49 31.40 -29.89
C ILE A 61 -10.16 32.51 -30.78
N LYS A 62 -9.67 32.70 -32.01
CA LYS A 62 -10.27 33.67 -32.92
C LYS A 62 -11.71 33.35 -33.30
N LYS A 63 -12.04 32.06 -33.47
CA LYS A 63 -13.43 31.62 -33.69
C LYS A 63 -14.30 31.90 -32.47
N ALA A 64 -13.79 31.58 -31.29
CA ALA A 64 -14.52 31.84 -30.04
C ALA A 64 -14.74 33.33 -29.74
N GLU A 65 -13.83 34.23 -30.22
CA GLU A 65 -13.98 35.68 -30.11
C GLU A 65 -15.01 36.27 -31.12
N GLN A 66 -15.18 35.58 -32.26
CA GLN A 66 -16.10 36.01 -33.32
C GLN A 66 -17.53 35.50 -33.15
N GLU A 67 -17.72 34.39 -32.50
CA GLU A 67 -19.00 33.83 -32.13
C GLU A 67 -19.31 34.32 -30.69
N ASP A 68 -20.58 34.67 -30.40
CA ASP A 68 -21.06 34.79 -29.01
C ASP A 68 -21.01 33.36 -28.41
N TYR A 69 -19.77 32.87 -28.14
CA TYR A 69 -19.54 31.53 -27.65
C TYR A 69 -20.15 31.40 -26.26
N VAL A 70 -21.32 30.82 -26.23
CA VAL A 70 -21.91 30.31 -24.99
C VAL A 70 -21.37 28.87 -24.83
N PRO A 71 -20.47 28.62 -23.88
CA PRO A 71 -19.99 27.26 -23.63
C PRO A 71 -21.20 26.34 -23.45
N ASP A 72 -21.21 25.20 -24.15
CA ASP A 72 -22.18 24.16 -23.83
C ASP A 72 -21.89 23.63 -22.42
N ARG A 73 -22.58 24.23 -21.45
CA ARG A 73 -22.42 23.88 -20.05
C ARG A 73 -22.76 22.40 -19.80
N SER A 74 -23.67 21.83 -20.58
CA SER A 74 -24.10 20.45 -20.40
C SER A 74 -22.98 19.47 -20.78
N GLU A 75 -22.23 19.76 -21.86
CA GLU A 75 -21.08 18.95 -22.26
C GLU A 75 -19.94 19.07 -21.23
N LEU A 76 -19.67 20.28 -20.76
CA LEU A 76 -18.66 20.54 -19.73
C LEU A 76 -19.02 19.87 -18.39
N GLU A 77 -20.28 19.97 -17.97
CA GLU A 77 -20.79 19.31 -16.76
C GLU A 77 -20.67 17.78 -16.87
N SER A 78 -21.08 17.20 -18.00
CA SER A 78 -20.93 15.77 -18.28
C SER A 78 -19.46 15.33 -18.28
N PHE A 79 -18.56 16.17 -18.78
CA PHE A 79 -17.12 15.91 -18.72
C PHE A 79 -16.60 15.90 -17.28
N PHE A 80 -16.97 16.89 -16.46
CA PHE A 80 -16.56 16.91 -15.06
C PHE A 80 -17.18 15.79 -14.25
N GLU A 81 -18.43 15.41 -14.49
CA GLU A 81 -19.04 14.24 -13.85
C GLU A 81 -18.26 12.95 -14.14
N ARG A 82 -17.81 12.75 -15.40
CA ARG A 82 -16.94 11.62 -15.74
C ARG A 82 -15.60 11.66 -15.03
N LEU A 83 -14.97 12.85 -14.94
CA LEU A 83 -13.71 13.02 -14.20
C LEU A 83 -13.93 12.77 -12.69
N ASP A 84 -15.02 13.28 -12.13
CA ASP A 84 -15.36 13.08 -10.73
C ASP A 84 -15.59 11.59 -10.42
N HIS A 85 -16.31 10.89 -11.28
CA HIS A 85 -16.54 9.45 -11.16
C HIS A 85 -15.23 8.68 -11.19
N GLU A 86 -14.30 9.05 -12.07
CA GLU A 86 -13.04 8.36 -12.28
C GLU A 86 -11.99 8.68 -11.20
N PHE A 87 -11.91 9.95 -10.77
CA PHE A 87 -10.79 10.46 -9.97
C PHE A 87 -11.15 10.98 -8.58
N LYS A 88 -12.44 10.99 -8.19
CA LYS A 88 -12.86 11.34 -6.83
C LYS A 88 -13.27 10.09 -6.05
N PRO A 89 -12.34 9.45 -5.33
CA PRO A 89 -12.67 8.28 -4.51
C PRO A 89 -13.80 8.59 -3.54
N THR A 90 -14.82 7.73 -3.53
CA THR A 90 -16.00 7.88 -2.68
C THR A 90 -16.18 6.65 -1.82
N VAL A 91 -16.39 6.84 -0.53
CA VAL A 91 -16.62 5.75 0.41
C VAL A 91 -17.94 5.05 0.07
N VAL A 92 -17.87 3.74 -0.10
CA VAL A 92 -19.04 2.88 -0.34
C VAL A 92 -19.48 2.20 0.95
N HIS A 93 -18.51 1.71 1.73
CA HIS A 93 -18.79 0.95 2.94
C HIS A 93 -17.65 1.07 3.94
N VAL A 94 -18.00 1.08 5.23
CA VAL A 94 -17.05 1.00 6.33
C VAL A 94 -17.56 -0.07 7.28
N GLU A 95 -16.72 -1.06 7.59
CA GLU A 95 -17.08 -2.19 8.44
C GLU A 95 -16.01 -2.45 9.50
N LYS A 96 -16.45 -2.61 10.73
CA LYS A 96 -15.60 -3.04 11.84
C LYS A 96 -15.45 -4.57 11.78
N LEU A 97 -14.29 -5.06 11.34
CA LEU A 97 -14.03 -6.50 11.22
C LEU A 97 -13.69 -7.13 12.57
N THR A 98 -12.96 -6.39 13.42
CA THR A 98 -12.59 -6.76 14.79
C THR A 98 -12.61 -5.50 15.67
N PRO A 99 -12.47 -5.59 16.99
CA PRO A 99 -12.43 -4.41 17.85
C PRO A 99 -11.40 -3.34 17.45
N THR A 100 -10.34 -3.74 16.73
CA THR A 100 -9.23 -2.85 16.34
C THR A 100 -8.97 -2.78 14.84
N ILE A 101 -9.75 -3.49 14.03
CA ILE A 101 -9.55 -3.54 12.57
C ILE A 101 -10.82 -3.11 11.85
N THR A 102 -10.68 -2.15 10.96
CA THR A 102 -11.76 -1.62 10.13
C THR A 102 -11.43 -1.82 8.65
N GLU A 103 -12.39 -2.32 7.88
CA GLU A 103 -12.34 -2.31 6.41
C GLU A 103 -13.05 -1.07 5.89
N ILE A 104 -12.42 -0.41 4.92
CA ILE A 104 -13.03 0.67 4.15
C ILE A 104 -13.02 0.29 2.67
N ILE A 105 -14.20 0.33 2.06
CA ILE A 105 -14.38 0.08 0.63
C ILE A 105 -14.70 1.40 -0.03
N VAL A 106 -13.90 1.76 -1.03
CA VAL A 106 -14.07 2.99 -1.79
C VAL A 106 -14.32 2.68 -3.27
N HIS A 107 -15.17 3.48 -3.90
CA HIS A 107 -15.30 3.53 -5.34
C HIS A 107 -14.18 4.42 -5.86
N ALA A 108 -13.21 3.84 -6.53
CA ALA A 108 -12.01 4.49 -7.05
C ALA A 108 -11.55 3.74 -8.33
N PRO A 109 -12.25 3.90 -9.47
CA PRO A 109 -12.06 3.07 -10.65
C PRO A 109 -10.63 3.06 -11.18
N ALA A 110 -10.01 4.25 -11.30
CA ALA A 110 -8.62 4.36 -11.77
C ALA A 110 -7.63 3.63 -10.84
N ALA A 111 -7.83 3.71 -9.53
CA ALA A 111 -6.99 3.03 -8.54
C ALA A 111 -7.21 1.51 -8.58
N ALA A 112 -8.47 1.07 -8.69
CA ALA A 112 -8.81 -0.36 -8.71
C ALA A 112 -8.25 -1.08 -9.94
N ARG A 113 -8.32 -0.46 -11.14
CA ARG A 113 -7.82 -1.05 -12.40
C ARG A 113 -6.30 -1.18 -12.46
N ASN A 114 -5.57 -0.32 -11.77
CA ASN A 114 -4.12 -0.27 -11.84
C ASN A 114 -3.44 -1.03 -10.69
N PHE A 115 -4.19 -1.59 -9.75
CA PHE A 115 -3.65 -2.29 -8.59
C PHE A 115 -3.01 -3.64 -8.96
N ARG A 116 -1.82 -3.86 -8.43
CA ARG A 116 -1.12 -5.15 -8.48
C ARG A 116 -0.80 -5.62 -7.05
N PRO A 117 -0.78 -6.94 -6.80
CA PRO A 117 -0.51 -7.49 -5.48
C PRO A 117 0.77 -6.95 -4.85
N GLY A 118 0.69 -6.54 -3.57
CA GLY A 118 1.80 -5.94 -2.83
C GLY A 118 1.91 -4.43 -2.94
N GLU A 119 1.27 -3.79 -3.92
CA GLU A 119 1.18 -2.33 -4.00
C GLU A 119 0.28 -1.76 -2.91
N PHE A 120 0.41 -0.47 -2.66
CA PHE A 120 -0.32 0.21 -1.60
C PHE A 120 -0.76 1.61 -2.00
N TYR A 121 -1.57 2.23 -1.14
CA TYR A 121 -2.19 3.52 -1.34
C TYR A 121 -1.87 4.45 -0.18
N ARG A 122 -2.00 5.73 -0.42
CA ARG A 122 -2.05 6.74 0.62
C ARG A 122 -3.45 7.35 0.68
N MET A 123 -4.10 7.27 1.84
CA MET A 123 -5.47 7.73 2.03
C MET A 123 -5.55 8.81 3.11
N GLN A 124 -6.37 9.82 2.88
CA GLN A 124 -6.78 10.82 3.87
C GLN A 124 -8.15 11.40 3.52
N ASN A 125 -8.83 12.03 4.47
CA ASN A 125 -10.01 12.85 4.16
C ASN A 125 -9.60 14.23 3.63
N TYR A 126 -10.53 14.93 2.98
CA TYR A 126 -10.34 16.33 2.64
C TYR A 126 -10.49 17.21 3.89
N ASP A 127 -9.67 18.26 4.02
CA ASP A 127 -9.80 19.25 5.09
C ASP A 127 -11.11 20.04 4.97
N THR A 128 -11.65 20.16 3.74
CA THR A 128 -12.94 20.78 3.44
C THR A 128 -14.13 19.86 3.73
N ASP A 129 -13.89 18.55 3.95
CA ASP A 129 -14.89 17.56 4.35
C ASP A 129 -14.35 16.76 5.55
N PRO A 130 -14.22 17.40 6.72
CA PRO A 130 -13.62 16.80 7.90
C PRO A 130 -14.54 15.74 8.53
N ILE A 131 -13.91 14.81 9.26
CA ILE A 131 -14.65 13.90 10.13
C ILE A 131 -15.10 14.69 11.36
N ILE A 132 -16.39 14.66 11.66
CA ILE A 132 -16.94 15.39 12.81
C ILE A 132 -17.09 14.46 14.01
N ILE A 133 -16.41 14.78 15.11
CA ILE A 133 -16.52 14.09 16.40
C ILE A 133 -16.86 15.12 17.48
N ASP A 134 -18.00 14.96 18.13
CA ASP A 134 -18.48 15.88 19.15
C ASP A 134 -18.48 17.36 18.67
N GLY A 135 -18.96 17.59 17.45
CA GLY A 135 -18.99 18.90 16.80
C GLY A 135 -17.62 19.46 16.40
N LYS A 136 -16.53 18.72 16.59
CA LYS A 136 -15.15 19.15 16.25
C LYS A 136 -14.71 18.54 14.94
N PRO A 137 -14.16 19.34 14.01
CA PRO A 137 -13.61 18.84 12.76
C PRO A 137 -12.27 18.13 13.00
N MET A 138 -12.13 16.92 12.44
CA MET A 138 -10.94 16.10 12.49
C MET A 138 -10.45 15.79 11.09
N SER A 139 -9.15 15.94 10.88
CA SER A 139 -8.46 15.52 9.65
C SER A 139 -7.44 14.42 9.97
N MET A 140 -7.42 13.41 9.11
CA MET A 140 -6.42 12.35 9.18
C MET A 140 -5.11 12.83 8.56
N GLU A 141 -3.98 12.54 9.18
CA GLU A 141 -2.73 12.47 8.44
C GLU A 141 -2.84 11.35 7.41
N ALA A 142 -2.16 11.51 6.29
CA ALA A 142 -2.27 10.52 5.24
C ALA A 142 -1.70 9.17 5.67
N LEU A 143 -2.54 8.15 5.61
CA LEU A 143 -2.24 6.77 5.98
C LEU A 143 -1.71 6.00 4.78
N ALA A 144 -0.57 5.31 4.95
CA ALA A 144 -0.11 4.32 3.97
C ALA A 144 -0.85 3.01 4.22
N MET A 145 -1.60 2.54 3.24
CA MET A 145 -2.50 1.41 3.37
C MET A 145 -2.37 0.45 2.20
N THR A 146 -2.33 -0.82 2.50
CA THR A 146 -2.30 -1.85 1.46
C THR A 146 -3.69 -2.13 0.93
N GLY A 147 -3.81 -2.27 -0.39
CA GLY A 147 -5.02 -2.81 -1.01
C GLY A 147 -5.22 -4.27 -0.61
N ALA A 148 -6.34 -4.58 0.05
CA ALA A 148 -6.67 -5.93 0.44
C ALA A 148 -7.25 -6.71 -0.77
N TRP A 149 -8.18 -6.09 -1.48
CA TRP A 149 -8.73 -6.60 -2.73
C TRP A 149 -9.27 -5.47 -3.60
N THR A 150 -9.43 -5.76 -4.89
CA THR A 150 -10.07 -4.86 -5.87
C THR A 150 -11.16 -5.59 -6.65
N ASN A 151 -12.14 -4.83 -7.11
CA ASN A 151 -13.10 -5.26 -8.13
C ASN A 151 -13.05 -4.23 -9.26
N GLU A 152 -12.35 -4.58 -10.33
CA GLU A 152 -12.10 -3.69 -11.47
C GLU A 152 -13.38 -3.30 -12.20
N GLU A 153 -14.33 -4.24 -12.38
CA GLU A 153 -15.59 -4.01 -13.09
C GLU A 153 -16.48 -2.98 -12.36
N LYS A 154 -16.49 -3.05 -11.03
CA LYS A 154 -17.26 -2.12 -10.18
C LYS A 154 -16.45 -0.90 -9.72
N GLY A 155 -15.18 -0.82 -10.09
CA GLY A 155 -14.27 0.24 -9.65
C GLY A 155 -14.09 0.29 -8.13
N LEU A 156 -14.14 -0.85 -7.44
CA LEU A 156 -14.04 -0.91 -5.98
C LEU A 156 -12.63 -1.28 -5.52
N LEU A 157 -12.19 -0.60 -4.49
CA LEU A 157 -10.94 -0.84 -3.76
C LEU A 157 -11.25 -1.02 -2.29
N SER A 158 -10.80 -2.14 -1.70
CA SER A 158 -10.83 -2.38 -0.25
C SER A 158 -9.47 -2.09 0.37
N MET A 159 -9.49 -1.41 1.51
CA MET A 159 -8.34 -1.16 2.36
C MET A 159 -8.67 -1.57 3.80
N ILE A 160 -7.76 -2.28 4.46
CA ILE A 160 -7.94 -2.73 5.84
C ILE A 160 -6.97 -1.97 6.75
N VAL A 161 -7.52 -1.43 7.83
CA VAL A 161 -6.85 -0.49 8.74
C VAL A 161 -6.77 -1.05 10.13
N LEU A 162 -5.57 -1.02 10.74
CA LEU A 162 -5.39 -1.27 12.16
C LEU A 162 -5.44 0.06 12.93
N GLU A 163 -6.38 0.17 13.85
CA GLU A 163 -6.68 1.39 14.61
C GLU A 163 -5.75 1.55 15.83
N ILE A 164 -4.49 1.84 15.61
CA ILE A 164 -3.48 2.03 16.68
C ILE A 164 -3.01 3.46 16.86
N GLY A 165 -3.07 4.28 15.81
CA GLY A 165 -2.68 5.69 15.80
C GLY A 165 -3.90 6.63 15.79
N ALA A 166 -3.70 7.91 16.11
CA ALA A 166 -4.77 8.90 16.13
C ALA A 166 -5.50 8.96 14.78
N SER A 167 -4.77 9.06 13.67
CA SER A 167 -5.34 9.13 12.32
C SER A 167 -6.04 7.83 11.91
N SER A 168 -5.43 6.65 12.17
CA SER A 168 -6.04 5.37 11.81
C SER A 168 -7.33 5.07 12.58
N ARG A 169 -7.46 5.55 13.81
CA ARG A 169 -8.69 5.46 14.62
C ARG A 169 -9.83 6.33 14.11
N LEU A 170 -9.55 7.32 13.27
CA LEU A 170 -10.59 8.15 12.64
C LEU A 170 -11.30 7.44 11.50
N VAL A 171 -10.69 6.41 10.89
CA VAL A 171 -11.24 5.72 9.72
C VAL A 171 -12.64 5.14 9.98
N GLN A 172 -12.89 4.62 11.17
CA GLN A 172 -14.21 4.09 11.54
C GLN A 172 -15.34 5.14 11.55
N TYR A 173 -15.01 6.43 11.59
CA TYR A 173 -15.98 7.55 11.58
C TYR A 173 -16.22 8.12 10.20
N VAL A 174 -15.50 7.66 9.19
CA VAL A 174 -15.75 8.01 7.79
C VAL A 174 -17.10 7.42 7.36
N LYS A 175 -17.88 8.18 6.59
CA LYS A 175 -19.23 7.77 6.23
C LYS A 175 -19.35 7.40 4.75
N PRO A 176 -20.22 6.43 4.40
CA PRO A 176 -20.58 6.21 3.01
C PRO A 176 -21.02 7.50 2.33
N GLY A 177 -20.57 7.71 1.07
CA GLY A 177 -20.75 8.93 0.30
C GLY A 177 -19.70 10.02 0.53
N GLN A 178 -18.91 9.95 1.60
CA GLN A 178 -17.83 10.89 1.86
C GLN A 178 -16.71 10.73 0.81
N LYS A 179 -16.16 11.86 0.37
CA LYS A 179 -15.03 11.90 -0.57
C LYS A 179 -13.71 11.73 0.19
N LEU A 180 -12.79 11.01 -0.41
CA LEU A 180 -11.44 10.81 0.12
C LEU A 180 -10.38 11.16 -0.92
N VAL A 181 -9.21 11.50 -0.45
CA VAL A 181 -7.99 11.51 -1.27
C VAL A 181 -7.39 10.11 -1.20
N VAL A 182 -7.31 9.44 -2.33
CA VAL A 182 -6.61 8.16 -2.47
C VAL A 182 -5.55 8.31 -3.56
N MET A 183 -4.29 8.26 -3.17
CA MET A 183 -3.16 8.34 -4.08
C MET A 183 -2.52 6.96 -4.22
N GLY A 184 -2.27 6.55 -5.44
CA GLY A 184 -1.74 5.23 -5.77
C GLY A 184 -2.51 4.57 -6.91
N PRO A 185 -2.24 3.27 -7.18
CA PRO A 185 -1.29 2.42 -6.45
C PRO A 185 0.16 2.89 -6.57
N THR A 186 0.98 2.53 -5.59
CA THR A 186 2.40 2.86 -5.53
C THR A 186 3.19 1.71 -4.91
N GLY A 187 4.51 1.80 -4.94
CA GLY A 187 5.39 0.70 -4.62
C GLY A 187 5.63 -0.21 -5.82
N ALA A 188 6.57 -1.13 -5.69
CA ALA A 188 6.77 -2.20 -6.65
C ALA A 188 5.82 -3.36 -6.32
N PRO A 189 5.15 -3.97 -7.29
CA PRO A 189 4.34 -5.15 -7.02
C PRO A 189 5.22 -6.28 -6.50
N THR A 190 4.66 -7.11 -5.64
CA THR A 190 5.32 -8.34 -5.18
C THR A 190 5.58 -9.26 -6.38
N GLU A 191 6.79 -9.80 -6.46
CA GLU A 191 7.12 -10.81 -7.47
C GLU A 191 6.30 -12.07 -7.25
N ILE A 192 5.49 -12.44 -8.24
CA ILE A 192 4.65 -13.64 -8.22
C ILE A 192 5.29 -14.70 -9.11
N PRO A 193 5.95 -15.72 -8.54
CA PRO A 193 6.59 -16.80 -9.30
C PRO A 193 5.55 -17.76 -9.91
N PHE A 194 6.03 -18.61 -10.81
CA PHE A 194 5.21 -19.67 -11.41
C PHE A 194 5.57 -21.04 -10.82
N GLY A 195 4.56 -21.76 -10.31
CA GLY A 195 4.70 -23.16 -9.89
C GLY A 195 5.60 -23.41 -8.66
N GLU A 196 5.99 -22.38 -7.93
CA GLU A 196 6.80 -22.51 -6.70
C GLU A 196 5.97 -23.01 -5.50
N THR A 197 6.68 -23.54 -4.50
CA THR A 197 6.10 -23.74 -3.15
C THR A 197 6.45 -22.55 -2.28
N VAL A 198 5.45 -21.76 -1.92
CA VAL A 198 5.59 -20.50 -1.19
C VAL A 198 5.05 -20.64 0.23
N LEU A 199 5.89 -20.27 1.20
CA LEU A 199 5.49 -20.12 2.59
C LEU A 199 5.17 -18.66 2.88
N LEU A 200 3.92 -18.39 3.25
CA LEU A 200 3.47 -17.10 3.72
C LEU A 200 3.51 -17.06 5.25
N ALA A 201 4.10 -16.00 5.81
CA ALA A 201 4.15 -15.75 7.25
C ALA A 201 3.49 -14.40 7.51
N GLY A 202 2.22 -14.43 7.94
CA GLY A 202 1.44 -13.23 8.22
C GLY A 202 1.28 -12.98 9.70
N GLY A 203 1.52 -11.75 10.16
CA GLY A 203 1.32 -11.33 11.55
C GLY A 203 0.36 -10.17 11.70
N GLY A 204 -0.75 -10.37 12.44
CA GLY A 204 -1.75 -9.33 12.69
C GLY A 204 -2.29 -8.72 11.41
N LEU A 205 -2.18 -7.38 11.24
CA LEU A 205 -2.61 -6.68 10.02
C LEU A 205 -1.84 -7.12 8.77
N GLY A 206 -0.60 -7.63 8.91
CA GLY A 206 0.17 -8.13 7.76
C GLY A 206 -0.56 -9.22 6.96
N ASN A 207 -1.51 -9.92 7.59
CA ASN A 207 -2.37 -10.88 6.90
C ASN A 207 -3.21 -10.23 5.78
N ALA A 208 -3.64 -8.97 5.94
CA ALA A 208 -4.44 -8.27 4.92
C ALA A 208 -3.66 -8.05 3.61
N VAL A 209 -2.36 -7.79 3.69
CA VAL A 209 -1.48 -7.64 2.52
C VAL A 209 -1.38 -8.95 1.74
N LEU A 210 -1.34 -10.07 2.47
CA LEU A 210 -1.17 -11.39 1.90
C LEU A 210 -2.39 -11.91 1.13
N PHE A 211 -3.59 -11.33 1.28
CA PHE A 211 -4.78 -11.76 0.54
C PHE A 211 -4.60 -11.64 -0.98
N SER A 212 -4.16 -10.46 -1.44
CA SER A 212 -3.93 -10.24 -2.87
C SER A 212 -2.75 -11.05 -3.41
N ILE A 213 -1.69 -11.20 -2.61
CA ILE A 213 -0.48 -11.95 -2.96
C ILE A 213 -0.79 -13.45 -3.05
N SER A 214 -1.45 -14.04 -2.05
CA SER A 214 -1.80 -15.46 -2.04
C SER A 214 -2.72 -15.84 -3.21
N LYS A 215 -3.70 -14.99 -3.50
CA LYS A 215 -4.60 -15.16 -4.66
C LYS A 215 -3.85 -15.13 -5.99
N ALA A 216 -2.87 -14.25 -6.13
CA ALA A 216 -2.03 -14.18 -7.32
C ALA A 216 -1.11 -15.40 -7.44
N LEU A 217 -0.50 -15.85 -6.34
CA LEU A 217 0.29 -17.09 -6.30
C LEU A 217 -0.52 -18.31 -6.74
N LYS A 218 -1.75 -18.46 -6.23
CA LYS A 218 -2.61 -19.56 -6.65
C LYS A 218 -2.96 -19.51 -8.13
N LYS A 219 -3.20 -18.32 -8.71
CA LYS A 219 -3.42 -18.14 -10.15
C LYS A 219 -2.22 -18.57 -10.99
N GLN A 220 -0.99 -18.47 -10.45
CA GLN A 220 0.26 -18.88 -11.09
C GLN A 220 0.63 -20.35 -10.80
N GLY A 221 -0.28 -21.13 -10.23
CA GLY A 221 -0.07 -22.55 -9.96
C GLY A 221 0.89 -22.85 -8.81
N CYS A 222 1.14 -21.90 -7.93
CA CYS A 222 1.97 -22.12 -6.75
C CYS A 222 1.25 -22.97 -5.69
N ASN A 223 2.02 -23.77 -4.94
CA ASN A 223 1.57 -24.37 -3.69
C ASN A 223 1.78 -23.34 -2.55
N VAL A 224 0.71 -22.99 -1.85
CA VAL A 224 0.73 -21.95 -0.83
C VAL A 224 0.49 -22.52 0.55
N MET A 225 1.52 -22.49 1.39
CA MET A 225 1.44 -22.80 2.82
C MET A 225 1.43 -21.51 3.63
N TYR A 226 0.47 -21.36 4.53
CA TYR A 226 0.25 -20.12 5.25
C TYR A 226 0.30 -20.31 6.77
N PHE A 227 1.22 -19.60 7.42
CA PHE A 227 1.25 -19.42 8.87
C PHE A 227 0.60 -18.07 9.19
N ALA A 228 -0.64 -18.10 9.67
CA ALA A 228 -1.45 -16.92 9.96
C ALA A 228 -1.43 -16.64 11.48
N GLY A 229 -0.60 -15.69 11.89
CA GLY A 229 -0.38 -15.34 13.29
C GLY A 229 -1.28 -14.20 13.73
N TYR A 230 -1.96 -14.39 14.88
CA TYR A 230 -2.78 -13.39 15.57
C TYR A 230 -2.45 -13.40 17.05
N LYS A 231 -2.77 -12.33 17.76
CA LYS A 231 -2.60 -12.29 19.20
C LYS A 231 -3.59 -13.24 19.88
N GLN A 232 -4.83 -13.23 19.45
CA GLN A 232 -5.93 -14.07 19.94
C GLN A 232 -6.92 -14.39 18.81
N GLY A 233 -7.77 -15.39 19.00
CA GLY A 233 -8.72 -15.82 17.96
C GLY A 233 -9.73 -14.76 17.55
N GLU A 234 -10.08 -13.84 18.44
CA GLU A 234 -11.01 -12.74 18.16
C GLU A 234 -10.42 -11.68 17.20
N ASP A 235 -9.11 -11.69 17.00
CA ASP A 235 -8.43 -10.77 16.08
C ASP A 235 -8.46 -11.27 14.62
N VAL A 236 -9.01 -12.46 14.37
CA VAL A 236 -9.08 -13.03 13.01
C VAL A 236 -10.13 -12.32 12.19
N PHE A 237 -9.78 -12.02 10.97
CA PHE A 237 -10.68 -11.41 9.98
C PHE A 237 -10.48 -12.06 8.61
N LYS A 238 -11.54 -12.02 7.78
CA LYS A 238 -11.49 -12.47 6.37
C LYS A 238 -10.94 -13.90 6.19
N MET A 239 -11.40 -14.85 7.01
CA MET A 239 -10.97 -16.26 6.91
C MET A 239 -11.22 -16.85 5.52
N ASP A 240 -12.33 -16.46 4.86
CA ASP A 240 -12.69 -16.97 3.54
C ASP A 240 -11.65 -16.59 2.48
N GLU A 241 -11.12 -15.37 2.53
CA GLU A 241 -10.08 -14.88 1.63
C GLU A 241 -8.77 -15.65 1.80
N ILE A 242 -8.40 -15.97 3.04
CA ILE A 242 -7.20 -16.76 3.35
C ILE A 242 -7.40 -18.20 2.87
N GLU A 243 -8.51 -18.83 3.25
CA GLU A 243 -8.78 -20.24 2.93
C GLU A 243 -8.93 -20.48 1.43
N SER A 244 -9.57 -19.56 0.70
CA SER A 244 -9.79 -19.71 -0.76
C SER A 244 -8.52 -19.59 -1.59
N SER A 245 -7.45 -19.01 -1.02
CA SER A 245 -6.19 -18.72 -1.73
C SER A 245 -4.98 -19.48 -1.19
N THR A 246 -5.20 -20.54 -0.39
CA THR A 246 -4.11 -21.31 0.25
C THR A 246 -4.41 -22.81 0.25
N ASP A 247 -3.37 -23.63 0.21
CA ASP A 247 -3.50 -25.10 0.25
C ASP A 247 -3.44 -25.64 1.68
N LYS A 248 -2.65 -25.00 2.54
CA LYS A 248 -2.52 -25.36 3.96
C LYS A 248 -2.42 -24.11 4.80
N ILE A 249 -3.15 -24.06 5.90
CA ILE A 249 -3.03 -23.01 6.91
C ILE A 249 -2.67 -23.62 8.26
N VAL A 250 -1.70 -22.97 8.92
CA VAL A 250 -1.45 -23.13 10.35
C VAL A 250 -1.87 -21.82 11.01
N TRP A 251 -3.05 -21.83 11.64
CA TRP A 251 -3.54 -20.72 12.42
C TRP A 251 -2.79 -20.63 13.74
N CYS A 252 -2.26 -19.47 14.09
CA CYS A 252 -1.45 -19.29 15.29
C CYS A 252 -2.07 -18.24 16.20
N THR A 253 -2.17 -18.53 17.51
CA THR A 253 -2.55 -17.53 18.51
C THR A 253 -1.59 -17.55 19.69
N ASP A 254 -1.09 -16.36 20.09
CA ASP A 254 -0.21 -16.24 21.26
C ASP A 254 -0.99 -16.41 22.57
N THR A 255 -2.19 -15.84 22.65
CA THR A 255 -3.04 -15.78 23.85
C THR A 255 -4.53 -15.91 23.49
N GLY A 256 -5.41 -15.84 24.47
CA GLY A 256 -6.87 -15.75 24.29
C GLY A 256 -7.50 -17.00 23.68
N ALA A 257 -8.61 -16.83 22.98
CA ALA A 257 -9.32 -17.91 22.32
C ALA A 257 -8.53 -18.50 21.14
N GLU A 258 -8.74 -19.80 20.90
CA GLU A 258 -8.18 -20.49 19.75
C GLU A 258 -8.99 -20.21 18.48
N ILE A 259 -8.31 -20.16 17.33
CA ILE A 259 -8.98 -20.13 16.02
C ILE A 259 -9.42 -21.55 15.71
N GLN A 260 -10.68 -21.73 15.35
CA GLN A 260 -11.21 -23.03 14.94
C GLN A 260 -11.01 -23.20 13.43
N PRO A 261 -10.12 -24.13 12.98
CA PRO A 261 -9.95 -24.42 11.57
C PRO A 261 -11.26 -24.94 10.96
N ARG A 262 -11.61 -24.48 9.77
CA ARG A 262 -12.85 -24.89 9.09
C ARG A 262 -12.61 -25.97 8.04
N ARG A 263 -11.37 -26.13 7.55
CA ARG A 263 -10.97 -27.15 6.57
C ARG A 263 -10.18 -28.26 7.27
N SER A 264 -10.38 -29.50 6.86
CA SER A 264 -9.79 -30.69 7.48
C SER A 264 -8.26 -30.71 7.44
N GLN A 265 -7.66 -30.08 6.41
CA GLN A 265 -6.21 -29.97 6.26
C GLN A 265 -5.59 -28.91 7.16
N ASP A 266 -6.36 -27.93 7.66
CA ASP A 266 -5.84 -26.81 8.46
C ASP A 266 -5.78 -27.19 9.93
N VAL A 267 -4.90 -26.50 10.65
CA VAL A 267 -4.69 -26.74 12.07
C VAL A 267 -4.56 -25.43 12.84
N HIS A 268 -4.86 -25.48 14.14
CA HIS A 268 -4.53 -24.40 15.06
C HIS A 268 -3.30 -24.78 15.90
N PHE A 269 -2.44 -23.81 16.15
CA PHE A 269 -1.28 -23.93 17.03
C PHE A 269 -1.27 -22.82 18.07
N ARG A 270 -1.18 -23.20 19.35
CA ARG A 270 -1.00 -22.25 20.44
C ARG A 270 0.46 -21.87 20.57
N GLY A 271 0.81 -20.63 20.25
CA GLY A 271 2.16 -20.10 20.27
C GLY A 271 2.40 -19.11 19.15
N ASN A 272 3.61 -18.54 19.12
CA ASN A 272 4.00 -17.61 18.06
C ASN A 272 4.29 -18.35 16.73
N ILE A 273 4.39 -17.57 15.67
CA ILE A 273 4.53 -18.08 14.30
C ILE A 273 5.79 -18.95 14.10
N ILE A 274 6.89 -18.65 14.80
CA ILE A 274 8.15 -19.44 14.70
C ILE A 274 7.97 -20.80 15.39
N GLN A 275 7.31 -20.81 16.52
CA GLN A 275 6.99 -22.08 17.23
C GLN A 275 6.06 -22.95 16.39
N ALA A 276 5.09 -22.34 15.70
CA ALA A 276 4.18 -23.03 14.80
C ALA A 276 4.91 -23.62 13.59
N MET A 277 5.81 -22.86 12.97
CA MET A 277 6.65 -23.33 11.86
C MET A 277 7.51 -24.54 12.29
N LEU A 278 8.15 -24.44 13.45
CA LEU A 278 8.96 -25.52 13.98
C LEU A 278 8.12 -26.77 14.31
N ALA A 279 6.98 -26.56 14.97
CA ALA A 279 6.08 -27.66 15.29
C ALA A 279 5.54 -28.36 14.03
N TYR A 280 5.24 -27.61 12.98
CA TYR A 280 4.85 -28.15 11.70
C TYR A 280 5.99 -28.92 11.03
N ALA A 281 7.19 -28.37 11.04
CA ALA A 281 8.40 -29.02 10.50
C ALA A 281 8.74 -30.34 11.20
N GLU A 282 8.43 -30.45 12.51
CA GLU A 282 8.62 -31.65 13.32
C GLU A 282 7.42 -32.62 13.30
N GLY A 283 6.35 -32.31 12.55
CA GLY A 283 5.14 -33.13 12.48
C GLY A 283 4.24 -33.03 13.72
N ARG A 284 4.46 -32.07 14.63
CA ARG A 284 3.67 -31.84 15.84
C ARG A 284 2.45 -30.92 15.63
N ALA A 285 2.39 -30.20 14.53
CA ALA A 285 1.28 -29.33 14.15
C ALA A 285 0.53 -29.88 12.93
N GLY A 286 0.01 -31.12 13.05
CA GLY A 286 -0.78 -31.79 12.03
C GLY A 286 0.05 -32.38 10.88
N GLU A 287 -0.64 -32.90 9.87
CA GLU A 287 0.00 -33.53 8.71
C GLU A 287 0.71 -32.50 7.84
N GLN A 288 1.93 -32.85 7.42
CA GLN A 288 2.73 -32.05 6.50
C GLN A 288 2.32 -32.34 5.04
N ILE A 289 1.15 -31.87 4.61
CA ILE A 289 0.70 -32.02 3.22
C ILE A 289 1.59 -31.24 2.24
N ILE A 290 2.26 -30.19 2.70
CA ILE A 290 3.33 -29.47 2.00
C ILE A 290 4.59 -29.59 2.84
N PRO A 291 5.60 -30.39 2.43
CA PRO A 291 6.83 -30.53 3.20
C PRO A 291 7.59 -29.21 3.29
N MET A 292 8.09 -28.85 4.47
CA MET A 292 8.91 -27.63 4.66
C MET A 292 10.12 -27.60 3.72
N LYS A 293 10.68 -28.76 3.40
CA LYS A 293 11.85 -28.89 2.49
C LYS A 293 11.55 -28.50 1.05
N SER A 294 10.26 -28.50 0.64
CA SER A 294 9.86 -28.09 -0.71
C SER A 294 9.68 -26.57 -0.86
N VAL A 295 9.74 -25.81 0.23
CA VAL A 295 9.59 -24.37 0.22
C VAL A 295 10.77 -23.73 -0.50
N SER A 296 10.49 -23.00 -1.59
CA SER A 296 11.49 -22.27 -2.38
C SER A 296 11.45 -20.76 -2.13
N ARG A 297 10.35 -20.28 -1.51
CA ARG A 297 10.16 -18.85 -1.22
C ARG A 297 9.42 -18.65 0.10
N ILE A 298 9.91 -17.71 0.91
CA ILE A 298 9.23 -17.24 2.13
C ILE A 298 8.85 -15.77 1.94
N ILE A 299 7.59 -15.41 2.19
CA ILE A 299 7.12 -14.04 2.22
C ILE A 299 6.59 -13.75 3.62
N ALA A 300 7.29 -12.86 4.35
CA ALA A 300 6.94 -12.50 5.72
C ALA A 300 6.42 -11.06 5.80
N ILE A 301 5.19 -10.89 6.30
CA ILE A 301 4.55 -9.58 6.44
C ILE A 301 3.93 -9.45 7.83
N GLY A 302 4.38 -8.47 8.60
CA GLY A 302 3.91 -8.24 9.97
C GLY A 302 4.76 -7.19 10.68
N SER A 303 4.82 -7.30 12.02
CA SER A 303 5.69 -6.41 12.80
C SER A 303 7.18 -6.62 12.47
N ASP A 304 7.99 -5.57 12.67
CA ASP A 304 9.45 -5.63 12.56
C ASP A 304 10.04 -6.79 13.38
N GLY A 305 9.52 -6.99 14.59
CA GLY A 305 9.93 -8.10 15.47
C GLY A 305 9.61 -9.47 14.90
N MET A 306 8.42 -9.67 14.32
CA MET A 306 8.03 -10.95 13.71
C MET A 306 8.87 -11.25 12.47
N MET A 307 9.05 -10.28 11.58
CA MET A 307 9.86 -10.47 10.37
C MET A 307 11.34 -10.76 10.71
N ASN A 308 11.89 -10.08 11.73
CA ASN A 308 13.23 -10.39 12.23
C ASN A 308 13.31 -11.81 12.81
N ALA A 309 12.29 -12.25 13.55
CA ALA A 309 12.23 -13.61 14.08
C ALA A 309 12.21 -14.67 12.96
N VAL A 310 11.48 -14.42 11.87
CA VAL A 310 11.49 -15.30 10.67
C VAL A 310 12.88 -15.31 10.04
N LYS A 311 13.52 -14.13 9.88
CA LYS A 311 14.89 -14.00 9.37
C LYS A 311 15.87 -14.90 10.15
N GLU A 312 15.86 -14.77 11.48
CA GLU A 312 16.78 -15.54 12.34
C GLU A 312 16.44 -17.03 12.36
N ALA A 313 15.15 -17.37 12.51
CA ALA A 313 14.72 -18.77 12.64
C ALA A 313 15.06 -19.60 11.39
N ARG A 314 14.89 -19.05 10.18
CA ARG A 314 15.17 -19.75 8.94
C ARG A 314 16.65 -20.10 8.76
N ARG A 315 17.55 -19.39 9.43
CA ARG A 315 19.00 -19.61 9.42
C ARG A 315 19.49 -20.46 10.61
N THR A 316 18.61 -20.68 11.58
CA THR A 316 18.92 -21.43 12.82
C THR A 316 17.96 -22.60 13.03
N LEU A 317 16.86 -22.38 13.74
CA LEU A 317 15.93 -23.44 14.17
C LEU A 317 15.27 -24.18 13.00
N LEU A 318 14.94 -23.48 11.93
CA LEU A 318 14.25 -24.03 10.76
C LEU A 318 15.21 -24.50 9.67
N TYR A 319 16.51 -24.17 9.77
CA TYR A 319 17.52 -24.51 8.78
C TYR A 319 17.56 -26.00 8.40
N PRO A 320 17.48 -26.96 9.36
CA PRO A 320 17.50 -28.41 9.05
C PRO A 320 16.30 -28.88 8.23
N TYR A 321 15.19 -28.14 8.27
CA TYR A 321 13.91 -28.50 7.67
C TYR A 321 13.64 -27.81 6.34
N LEU A 322 14.29 -26.68 6.07
CA LEU A 322 14.13 -25.91 4.84
C LEU A 322 15.14 -26.35 3.77
N GLY A 323 14.73 -26.29 2.51
CA GLY A 323 15.63 -26.38 1.36
C GLY A 323 16.26 -25.04 1.02
N GLU A 324 16.88 -24.95 -0.18
CA GLU A 324 17.27 -23.66 -0.73
C GLU A 324 16.03 -22.79 -1.00
N HIS A 325 16.05 -21.59 -0.49
CA HIS A 325 14.92 -20.67 -0.60
C HIS A 325 15.36 -19.22 -0.52
N ILE A 326 14.58 -18.35 -1.15
CA ILE A 326 14.68 -16.91 -0.92
C ILE A 326 13.68 -16.50 0.17
N ALA A 327 13.97 -15.41 0.86
CA ALA A 327 13.05 -14.86 1.87
C ALA A 327 12.97 -13.35 1.74
N ILE A 328 11.74 -12.86 1.55
CA ILE A 328 11.42 -11.44 1.45
C ILE A 328 10.49 -11.02 2.57
N GLY A 329 10.59 -9.76 2.97
CA GLY A 329 9.66 -9.12 3.87
C GLY A 329 9.13 -7.83 3.27
N SER A 330 7.86 -7.56 3.45
CA SER A 330 7.28 -6.26 3.06
C SER A 330 7.51 -5.26 4.17
N ILE A 331 8.50 -4.38 3.95
CA ILE A 331 9.02 -3.47 4.98
C ILE A 331 8.23 -2.16 4.97
N ASN A 332 7.43 -1.98 6.01
CA ASN A 332 6.70 -0.74 6.23
C ASN A 332 7.52 0.19 7.12
N SER A 333 8.09 1.25 6.53
CA SER A 333 8.83 2.32 7.22
C SER A 333 7.99 3.59 7.29
N PRO A 334 8.32 4.57 8.17
CA PRO A 334 7.67 5.87 8.16
C PRO A 334 7.76 6.53 6.78
N MET A 335 6.64 7.04 6.27
CA MET A 335 6.53 7.65 4.94
C MET A 335 5.77 8.97 5.03
N GLN A 336 6.30 10.03 4.40
CA GLN A 336 5.66 11.36 4.40
C GLN A 336 5.36 11.88 3.00
N CYS A 337 6.21 11.61 2.02
CA CYS A 337 5.96 12.07 0.65
C CYS A 337 4.87 11.25 -0.02
N MET A 338 4.60 11.56 -1.29
CA MET A 338 3.64 10.83 -2.13
C MET A 338 4.22 9.50 -2.64
N MET A 339 5.05 8.83 -1.83
CA MET A 339 5.65 7.53 -2.10
C MET A 339 6.48 7.50 -3.40
N LYS A 340 7.24 8.57 -3.62
CA LYS A 340 8.05 8.83 -4.84
C LYS A 340 9.55 8.93 -4.53
N GLU A 341 10.03 8.35 -3.42
CA GLU A 341 11.45 8.36 -3.01
C GLU A 341 12.03 9.77 -2.79
N ILE A 342 11.20 10.78 -2.48
CA ILE A 342 11.60 12.19 -2.44
C ILE A 342 12.04 12.64 -1.04
N CYS A 343 11.25 12.30 0.01
CA CYS A 343 11.49 12.85 1.36
C CYS A 343 12.54 12.08 2.18
N ALA A 344 12.99 10.93 1.69
CA ALA A 344 13.91 10.01 2.37
C ALA A 344 13.44 9.48 3.75
N GLN A 345 12.21 9.74 4.17
CA GLN A 345 11.68 9.23 5.44
C GLN A 345 11.63 7.70 5.48
N CYS A 346 11.36 7.08 4.33
CA CYS A 346 11.26 5.62 4.20
C CYS A 346 12.59 4.94 3.89
N LEU A 347 13.71 5.66 3.98
CA LEU A 347 15.02 5.10 3.69
C LEU A 347 15.34 3.98 4.69
N GLN A 348 15.51 2.77 4.17
CA GLN A 348 15.81 1.57 4.94
C GLN A 348 17.28 1.19 4.77
N LYS A 349 17.98 1.06 5.89
CA LYS A 349 19.35 0.59 5.93
C LYS A 349 19.42 -0.90 5.60
N HIS A 350 20.31 -1.23 4.67
CA HIS A 350 20.67 -2.61 4.33
C HIS A 350 22.09 -2.94 4.76
N VAL A 351 22.29 -4.20 5.09
CA VAL A 351 23.60 -4.77 5.44
C VAL A 351 23.90 -5.97 4.56
N ASP A 352 25.15 -6.16 4.24
CA ASP A 352 25.63 -7.37 3.61
C ASP A 352 25.53 -8.54 4.60
N PRO A 353 24.85 -9.64 4.26
CA PRO A 353 24.60 -10.74 5.21
C PRO A 353 25.86 -11.48 5.67
N GLU A 354 26.94 -11.46 4.87
CA GLU A 354 28.18 -12.18 5.17
C GLU A 354 29.14 -11.34 6.01
N THR A 355 29.24 -10.05 5.68
CA THR A 355 30.21 -9.15 6.31
C THR A 355 29.62 -8.25 7.38
N GLY A 356 28.29 -8.10 7.44
CA GLY A 356 27.60 -7.17 8.32
C GLY A 356 27.81 -5.69 7.96
N LYS A 357 28.52 -5.39 6.86
CA LYS A 357 28.78 -4.02 6.44
C LYS A 357 27.54 -3.39 5.80
N GLU A 358 27.42 -2.11 6.00
CA GLU A 358 26.37 -1.33 5.36
C GLU A 358 26.56 -1.33 3.84
N ILE A 359 25.48 -1.58 3.13
CA ILE A 359 25.38 -1.53 1.66
C ILE A 359 24.36 -0.47 1.25
N THR A 360 24.16 -0.30 -0.06
CA THR A 360 23.22 0.71 -0.59
C THR A 360 21.84 0.57 0.06
N PRO A 361 21.35 1.63 0.73
CA PRO A 361 20.02 1.64 1.33
C PRO A 361 18.94 1.66 0.26
N VAL A 362 17.72 1.28 0.61
CA VAL A 362 16.55 1.29 -0.28
C VAL A 362 15.45 2.18 0.26
N PHE A 363 14.61 2.69 -0.63
CA PHE A 363 13.41 3.43 -0.27
C PHE A 363 12.22 2.47 -0.18
N SER A 364 11.76 2.17 1.03
CA SER A 364 10.65 1.23 1.26
C SER A 364 9.33 1.69 0.65
N CYS A 365 9.16 2.99 0.35
CA CYS A 365 7.95 3.50 -0.30
C CYS A 365 7.81 3.06 -1.77
N PHE A 366 8.89 2.56 -2.38
CA PHE A 366 8.88 2.00 -3.73
C PHE A 366 9.30 0.53 -3.71
N ASN A 367 10.33 0.18 -2.92
CA ASN A 367 10.86 -1.18 -2.79
C ASN A 367 10.47 -1.75 -1.43
N GLN A 368 9.16 -1.94 -1.20
CA GLN A 368 8.65 -2.46 0.07
C GLN A 368 9.05 -3.92 0.29
N ASP A 369 9.10 -4.74 -0.75
CA ASP A 369 9.54 -6.11 -0.68
C ASP A 369 11.06 -6.17 -0.71
N GLN A 370 11.64 -6.57 0.41
CA GLN A 370 13.08 -6.56 0.62
C GLN A 370 13.57 -7.93 1.08
N GLU A 371 14.75 -8.29 0.61
CA GLU A 371 15.43 -9.51 1.04
C GLU A 371 15.70 -9.46 2.55
N LEU A 372 15.06 -10.37 3.31
CA LEU A 372 15.08 -10.34 4.79
C LEU A 372 16.50 -10.30 5.36
N ASP A 373 17.45 -11.01 4.74
CA ASP A 373 18.84 -11.08 5.23
C ASP A 373 19.54 -9.73 5.16
N ARG A 374 19.14 -8.85 4.25
CA ARG A 374 19.75 -7.53 4.07
C ARG A 374 19.16 -6.46 4.98
N VAL A 375 17.93 -6.65 5.46
CA VAL A 375 17.25 -5.64 6.30
C VAL A 375 17.93 -5.51 7.65
N ASP A 376 18.32 -4.26 8.01
CA ASP A 376 18.72 -3.91 9.37
C ASP A 376 17.48 -3.62 10.22
N PHE A 377 16.96 -4.65 10.91
CA PHE A 377 15.77 -4.54 11.75
C PHE A 377 15.99 -3.70 13.00
N ALA A 378 17.22 -3.54 13.49
CA ALA A 378 17.51 -2.65 14.61
C ALA A 378 17.35 -1.19 14.19
N HIS A 379 17.84 -0.84 13.01
CA HIS A 379 17.62 0.48 12.40
C HIS A 379 16.13 0.73 12.15
N LEU A 380 15.41 -0.22 11.54
CA LEU A 380 13.97 -0.11 11.29
C LEU A 380 13.19 0.16 12.58
N LYS A 381 13.45 -0.62 13.63
CA LYS A 381 12.82 -0.44 14.95
C LYS A 381 13.10 0.93 15.55
N SER A 382 14.32 1.44 15.41
CA SER A 382 14.69 2.79 15.85
C SER A 382 13.89 3.86 15.11
N ARG A 383 13.75 3.71 13.79
CA ARG A 383 12.98 4.63 12.94
C ARG A 383 11.50 4.65 13.29
N LEU A 384 10.87 3.49 13.45
CA LEU A 384 9.45 3.37 13.83
C LEU A 384 9.12 4.01 15.17
N ARG A 385 10.10 4.12 16.08
CA ARG A 385 9.93 4.74 17.40
C ARG A 385 10.04 6.25 17.42
N GLN A 386 10.52 6.89 16.36
CA GLN A 386 10.80 8.34 16.36
C GLN A 386 9.56 9.18 16.65
N ASN A 387 8.38 8.79 16.17
CA ASN A 387 7.12 9.51 16.37
C ASN A 387 6.30 9.02 17.57
N SER A 388 6.82 8.11 18.37
CA SER A 388 6.04 7.42 19.42
C SER A 388 5.45 8.35 20.49
N VAL A 389 6.08 9.48 20.78
CA VAL A 389 5.59 10.47 21.75
C VAL A 389 4.40 11.23 21.18
N LEU A 390 4.49 11.71 19.95
CA LEU A 390 3.41 12.45 19.27
C LEU A 390 2.20 11.54 19.05
N GLU A 391 2.42 10.30 18.66
CA GLU A 391 1.36 9.29 18.53
C GLU A 391 0.63 9.02 19.86
N LYS A 392 1.36 8.89 20.95
CA LYS A 392 0.76 8.71 22.28
C LYS A 392 -0.06 9.93 22.70
N LEU A 393 0.44 11.13 22.47
CA LEU A 393 -0.28 12.38 22.79
C LEU A 393 -1.55 12.50 21.94
N GLY A 394 -1.45 12.29 20.63
CA GLY A 394 -2.59 12.31 19.72
C GLY A 394 -3.65 11.27 20.10
N ASN A 395 -3.23 10.05 20.43
CA ASN A 395 -4.14 8.98 20.88
C ASN A 395 -4.81 9.32 22.21
N SER A 396 -4.07 9.88 23.18
CA SER A 396 -4.64 10.28 24.47
C SER A 396 -5.67 11.39 24.29
N TRP A 397 -5.37 12.36 23.45
CA TRP A 397 -6.28 13.45 23.14
C TRP A 397 -7.55 12.95 22.43
N LEU A 398 -7.41 12.10 21.42
CA LEU A 398 -8.57 11.51 20.74
C LEU A 398 -9.41 10.65 21.68
N THR A 399 -8.79 9.86 22.57
CA THR A 399 -9.51 9.09 23.59
C THR A 399 -10.30 9.99 24.53
N HIS A 400 -9.72 11.12 24.94
CA HIS A 400 -10.41 12.11 25.75
C HIS A 400 -11.64 12.69 25.04
N LEU A 401 -11.49 13.08 23.77
CA LEU A 401 -12.64 13.56 22.97
C LEU A 401 -13.76 12.52 22.86
N LEU A 402 -13.41 11.27 22.56
CA LEU A 402 -14.38 10.20 22.38
C LEU A 402 -15.12 9.85 23.68
N SER A 403 -14.50 10.07 24.84
CA SER A 403 -15.17 9.85 26.13
C SER A 403 -16.30 10.83 26.42
N TYR A 404 -16.26 12.04 25.84
CA TYR A 404 -17.35 13.04 25.96
C TYR A 404 -18.48 12.77 24.98
N SER A 405 -18.22 12.20 23.82
CA SER A 405 -19.25 11.93 22.81
C SER A 405 -20.13 10.71 23.15
N GLN A 406 -19.77 9.94 24.19
CA GLN A 406 -20.55 8.78 24.68
C GLN A 406 -21.36 9.09 25.97
N ALA A 407 -21.20 10.27 26.55
CA ALA A 407 -21.94 10.74 27.71
C ALA A 407 -23.11 11.65 27.29
#